data_1d7d0bb53aa0a97139cade18fc6df60b
#
_entry.id   1d7d0bb53aa0a97139cade18fc6df60b
#
_cell.length_a   1.000
_cell.length_b   1.000
_cell.length_c   1.000
_cell.angle_alpha   90.00
_cell.angle_beta   90.00
_cell.angle_gamma   90.00
#
_symmetry.space_group_name_H-M   'P 1'
#
loop_
_entity.id
_entity.type
_entity.pdbx_description
1 polymer ?
#
loop_
_entity_poly.entity_id
_entity_poly.type
_entity_poly.pdbx_seq_one_letter_code
_entity_poly.pdbx_strand_id
1 'polypeptide(L)'
;MSNTADNQFHFSRRETLRTVGAAAALVIGSTVAGGPHQAQAATATVDASARNAAGFWPNGARLAVSLSLMFEGGGQPISGAGGVIPDKIEDGVPDLPTNAFFAYGHYEGIPRVLDLMDKHGIKLSSFMIGKAVETSPDLAREIVRRGHEAAAHGRVWDNSYRLSRDMEKRFIADSVETIQKITGEKPLGWNAYWMRNSIHILETLQDLGFLYHIDEPSHDEPFIIPVRGRDFVTVPYTFHMNDIVSFPFEGWNPAAYEQALRDEFDQLYEEGARRRRMMVISLHDRISGHAGRVRALDRFLTYAKGKEGVWFARKDEIARWALDHRADTPVIERGSPNVTGLPGPTA
;
A
#
# COMPACT_ATOMS: atom_id res chain seq x y z
N MET A 1 39.95 -13.12 -8.50
CA MET A 1 40.04 -11.74 -9.01
C MET A 1 38.75 -11.45 -9.75
N SER A 2 37.75 -10.92 -9.12
CA SER A 2 36.61 -10.27 -9.76
C SER A 2 36.01 -9.29 -8.77
N ASN A 3 36.12 -8.01 -9.13
CA ASN A 3 35.62 -6.85 -8.41
C ASN A 3 34.10 -6.84 -8.47
N THR A 4 33.42 -7.03 -7.37
CA THR A 4 32.00 -6.70 -7.21
C THR A 4 31.90 -5.35 -6.51
N ALA A 5 31.46 -4.34 -7.26
CA ALA A 5 31.24 -3.00 -6.75
C ALA A 5 30.05 -2.98 -5.79
N ASP A 6 30.35 -2.72 -4.54
CA ASP A 6 29.38 -2.43 -3.47
C ASP A 6 28.73 -1.07 -3.73
N ASN A 7 27.46 -1.07 -4.07
CA ASN A 7 26.65 0.16 -4.17
C ASN A 7 25.82 0.30 -2.91
N GLN A 8 26.44 0.79 -1.82
CA GLN A 8 25.77 1.07 -0.56
C GLN A 8 25.32 2.53 -0.51
N PHE A 9 24.03 2.76 -0.49
CA PHE A 9 23.47 4.07 -0.16
C PHE A 9 23.47 4.28 1.35
N HIS A 10 24.48 5.03 1.84
CA HIS A 10 24.51 5.55 3.19
C HIS A 10 23.81 6.92 3.22
N PHE A 11 22.65 7.02 3.89
CA PHE A 11 22.10 8.32 4.27
C PHE A 11 22.61 8.69 5.66
N SER A 12 23.57 9.61 5.73
CA SER A 12 24.00 10.24 6.97
C SER A 12 23.06 11.39 7.32
N ARG A 13 22.63 11.47 8.60
CA ARG A 13 21.78 12.56 9.15
C ARG A 13 22.32 13.99 8.93
N ARG A 14 23.57 14.14 8.47
CA ARG A 14 24.20 15.44 8.25
C ARG A 14 24.03 15.99 6.82
N GLU A 15 23.61 15.20 5.87
CA GLU A 15 23.45 15.66 4.48
C GLU A 15 22.07 16.19 4.15
N THR A 16 21.05 15.87 4.94
CA THR A 16 19.66 16.31 4.72
C THR A 16 19.40 17.78 5.08
N LEU A 17 20.35 18.46 5.75
CA LEU A 17 20.17 19.86 6.20
C LEU A 17 20.88 20.92 5.35
N ARG A 18 21.48 20.57 4.20
CA ARG A 18 22.23 21.53 3.38
C ARG A 18 21.67 21.87 2.00
N THR A 19 20.49 21.39 1.64
CA THR A 19 19.88 21.65 0.31
C THR A 19 18.59 22.45 0.34
N VAL A 20 18.35 23.24 1.39
CA VAL A 20 17.29 24.26 1.37
C VAL A 20 17.95 25.63 1.55
N GLY A 21 18.34 26.23 0.45
CA GLY A 21 18.81 27.59 0.44
C GLY A 21 19.50 27.98 -0.87
N ALA A 22 18.82 28.78 -1.65
CA ALA A 22 19.28 29.56 -2.79
C ALA A 22 18.91 29.04 -4.19
N ALA A 23 17.80 29.55 -4.72
CA ALA A 23 17.68 29.95 -6.11
C ALA A 23 16.60 31.04 -6.23
N ALA A 24 17.02 32.28 -6.10
CA ALA A 24 16.27 33.44 -6.57
C ALA A 24 16.90 33.94 -7.86
N ALA A 25 16.06 34.08 -8.88
CA ALA A 25 16.10 35.01 -10.01
C ALA A 25 17.33 35.04 -10.93
N LEU A 26 17.10 34.66 -12.19
CA LEU A 26 17.46 35.49 -13.34
C LEU A 26 16.50 35.26 -14.52
N VAL A 27 15.70 36.28 -14.82
CA VAL A 27 14.90 36.35 -16.04
C VAL A 27 15.80 36.90 -17.14
N ILE A 28 16.02 36.15 -18.22
CA ILE A 28 16.43 36.72 -19.50
C ILE A 28 15.54 36.10 -20.58
N GLY A 29 14.81 36.98 -21.24
CA GLY A 29 13.90 36.61 -22.29
C GLY A 29 14.62 36.21 -23.59
N SER A 30 14.03 35.25 -24.28
CA SER A 30 14.22 35.07 -25.72
C SER A 30 12.92 34.51 -26.30
N THR A 31 12.30 35.35 -27.10
CA THR A 31 11.12 35.07 -27.90
C THR A 31 11.48 34.11 -29.05
N VAL A 32 10.86 32.94 -29.07
CA VAL A 32 10.75 32.15 -30.32
C VAL A 32 9.27 31.78 -30.46
N ALA A 33 8.70 32.25 -31.56
CA ALA A 33 7.34 31.95 -31.97
C ALA A 33 7.22 30.50 -32.45
N GLY A 34 6.39 29.73 -31.78
CA GLY A 34 5.93 28.41 -32.23
C GLY A 34 4.49 28.21 -31.72
N GLY A 35 3.58 28.01 -32.67
CA GLY A 35 2.14 27.99 -32.43
C GLY A 35 1.63 26.93 -31.44
N PRO A 36 0.45 27.09 -30.89
CA PRO A 36 -0.07 26.25 -29.83
C PRO A 36 -0.67 24.95 -30.39
N HIS A 37 -0.02 23.82 -30.15
CA HIS A 37 -0.72 22.56 -30.10
C HIS A 37 -1.40 22.45 -28.73
N GLN A 38 -2.63 22.90 -28.65
CA GLN A 38 -3.51 22.57 -27.56
C GLN A 38 -3.85 21.09 -27.62
N ALA A 39 -3.24 20.29 -26.77
CA ALA A 39 -3.81 19.02 -26.38
C ALA A 39 -5.07 19.32 -25.56
N GLN A 40 -6.22 19.26 -26.21
CA GLN A 40 -7.51 19.27 -25.53
C GLN A 40 -7.64 17.97 -24.74
N ALA A 41 -7.36 18.04 -23.44
CA ALA A 41 -7.90 17.07 -22.50
C ALA A 41 -9.41 17.24 -22.55
N ALA A 42 -10.12 16.26 -23.12
CA ALA A 42 -11.57 16.19 -23.07
C ALA A 42 -11.99 15.98 -21.61
N THR A 43 -12.19 17.06 -20.89
CA THR A 43 -12.92 17.06 -19.62
C THR A 43 -14.39 16.81 -19.98
N ALA A 44 -14.83 15.56 -19.84
CA ALA A 44 -16.24 15.27 -19.74
C ALA A 44 -16.76 15.95 -18.47
N THR A 45 -17.34 17.13 -18.61
CA THR A 45 -18.12 17.78 -17.56
C THR A 45 -19.41 16.98 -17.37
N VAL A 46 -19.33 15.93 -16.57
CA VAL A 46 -20.53 15.25 -16.07
C VAL A 46 -21.12 16.16 -15.00
N ASP A 47 -22.40 16.44 -15.15
CA ASP A 47 -23.16 17.33 -14.27
C ASP A 47 -22.97 16.92 -12.79
N ALA A 48 -22.13 17.66 -12.09
CA ALA A 48 -21.73 17.40 -10.71
C ALA A 48 -22.86 17.69 -9.70
N SER A 49 -23.90 18.44 -10.12
CA SER A 49 -24.93 18.93 -9.21
C SER A 49 -25.95 17.86 -8.80
N ALA A 50 -26.22 16.89 -9.66
CA ALA A 50 -27.17 15.80 -9.36
C ALA A 50 -26.53 14.64 -8.57
N ARG A 51 -25.20 14.48 -8.62
CA ARG A 51 -24.45 13.45 -7.89
C ARG A 51 -24.17 13.81 -6.44
N ASN A 52 -24.21 15.08 -6.08
CA ASN A 52 -23.86 15.60 -4.74
C ASN A 52 -24.84 15.20 -3.62
N ALA A 53 -26.03 14.71 -3.95
CA ALA A 53 -27.03 14.34 -2.94
C ALA A 53 -26.93 12.86 -2.49
N ALA A 54 -26.26 11.99 -3.26
CA ALA A 54 -26.30 10.53 -3.05
C ALA A 54 -24.98 9.91 -2.53
N GLY A 55 -23.91 10.68 -2.43
CA GLY A 55 -22.56 10.16 -2.10
C GLY A 55 -21.96 9.30 -3.22
N PHE A 56 -20.65 9.00 -3.13
CA PHE A 56 -19.91 8.29 -4.17
C PHE A 56 -19.68 6.81 -3.87
N TRP A 57 -20.08 6.34 -2.69
CA TRP A 57 -19.81 5.02 -2.18
C TRP A 57 -21.12 4.32 -1.73
N PRO A 58 -21.11 3.01 -1.41
CA PRO A 58 -22.27 2.30 -0.93
C PRO A 58 -23.03 3.06 0.17
N ASN A 59 -24.37 2.97 0.14
CA ASN A 59 -25.26 3.62 1.10
C ASN A 59 -25.13 5.15 1.15
N GLY A 60 -24.68 5.76 0.04
CA GLY A 60 -24.49 7.20 -0.01
C GLY A 60 -23.31 7.70 0.82
N ALA A 61 -22.34 6.84 1.11
CA ALA A 61 -21.17 7.26 1.87
C ALA A 61 -20.33 8.26 1.06
N ARG A 62 -19.78 9.21 1.78
CA ARG A 62 -19.01 10.35 1.25
C ARG A 62 -17.53 10.02 1.11
N LEU A 63 -17.00 9.24 2.06
CA LEU A 63 -15.60 8.84 2.11
C LEU A 63 -15.50 7.33 2.34
N ALA A 64 -14.67 6.64 1.58
CA ALA A 64 -14.22 5.29 1.92
C ALA A 64 -12.95 5.35 2.76
N VAL A 65 -12.86 4.52 3.80
CA VAL A 65 -11.64 4.35 4.60
C VAL A 65 -11.24 2.89 4.61
N SER A 66 -10.03 2.60 4.18
CA SER A 66 -9.51 1.24 4.10
C SER A 66 -8.22 1.08 4.90
N LEU A 67 -8.17 0.05 5.73
CA LEU A 67 -6.99 -0.30 6.51
C LEU A 67 -6.32 -1.54 5.92
N SER A 68 -4.99 -1.49 5.82
CA SER A 68 -4.16 -2.64 5.49
C SER A 68 -3.41 -3.10 6.73
N LEU A 69 -3.27 -4.41 6.91
CA LEU A 69 -2.40 -5.02 7.91
C LEU A 69 -1.34 -5.87 7.20
N MET A 70 -0.08 -5.49 7.29
CA MET A 70 1.04 -6.24 6.74
C MET A 70 1.43 -7.35 7.70
N PHE A 71 1.18 -8.60 7.30
CA PHE A 71 1.54 -9.80 8.07
C PHE A 71 2.88 -10.34 7.56
N GLU A 72 3.97 -9.84 8.11
CA GLU A 72 5.32 -10.03 7.59
C GLU A 72 6.23 -10.84 8.51
N GLY A 73 5.99 -10.82 9.81
CA GLY A 73 6.81 -11.54 10.79
C GLY A 73 7.01 -13.01 10.43
N GLY A 74 8.26 -13.50 10.47
CA GLY A 74 8.62 -14.84 10.01
C GLY A 74 8.90 -14.95 8.50
N GLY A 75 8.56 -13.93 7.71
CA GLY A 75 8.89 -13.84 6.29
C GLY A 75 10.23 -13.19 5.98
N GLN A 76 10.84 -12.50 6.96
CA GLN A 76 12.12 -11.81 6.81
C GLN A 76 13.30 -12.78 6.74
N PRO A 77 14.44 -12.37 6.13
CA PRO A 77 15.68 -13.12 6.22
C PRO A 77 16.22 -13.15 7.66
N ILE A 78 17.03 -14.14 7.99
CA ILE A 78 17.60 -14.31 9.35
C ILE A 78 18.60 -13.20 9.72
N SER A 79 19.20 -12.56 8.69
CA SER A 79 20.10 -11.42 8.80
C SER A 79 19.80 -10.42 7.69
N GLY A 80 20.16 -9.15 7.91
CA GLY A 80 19.98 -8.11 6.89
C GLY A 80 18.53 -7.68 6.61
N ALA A 81 17.58 -8.07 7.45
CA ALA A 81 16.16 -7.71 7.29
C ALA A 81 15.90 -6.20 7.42
N GLY A 82 16.85 -5.45 7.96
CA GLY A 82 16.64 -4.08 8.42
C GLY A 82 15.75 -4.02 9.66
N GLY A 83 15.76 -2.91 10.34
CA GLY A 83 14.99 -2.74 11.57
C GLY A 83 15.43 -1.51 12.36
N VAL A 84 15.12 -1.51 13.65
CA VAL A 84 15.44 -0.41 14.57
C VAL A 84 16.89 -0.45 15.05
N ILE A 85 17.62 -1.55 14.81
CA ILE A 85 19.03 -1.70 15.17
C ILE A 85 19.88 -1.10 14.04
N PRO A 86 20.70 -0.06 14.30
CA PRO A 86 21.45 0.63 13.25
C PRO A 86 22.66 -0.15 12.75
N ASP A 87 23.24 -0.98 13.61
CA ASP A 87 24.42 -1.78 13.27
C ASP A 87 23.99 -3.02 12.47
N LYS A 88 24.74 -3.32 11.41
CA LYS A 88 24.54 -4.52 10.62
C LYS A 88 25.26 -5.71 11.24
N ILE A 89 24.57 -6.82 11.33
CA ILE A 89 25.19 -8.10 11.63
C ILE A 89 25.77 -8.72 10.34
N GLU A 90 26.78 -9.59 10.48
CA GLU A 90 27.36 -10.32 9.35
C GLU A 90 26.33 -11.21 8.65
N ASP A 91 26.47 -11.36 7.33
CA ASP A 91 25.57 -12.19 6.52
C ASP A 91 25.62 -13.65 7.00
N GLY A 92 24.44 -14.25 7.14
CA GLY A 92 24.27 -15.62 7.59
C GLY A 92 24.29 -15.79 9.12
N VAL A 93 24.65 -14.76 9.89
CA VAL A 93 24.53 -14.79 11.36
C VAL A 93 23.11 -14.35 11.73
N PRO A 94 22.36 -15.13 12.56
CA PRO A 94 21.02 -14.76 12.98
C PRO A 94 21.01 -13.46 13.79
N ASP A 95 20.29 -12.44 13.28
CA ASP A 95 20.03 -11.19 13.99
C ASP A 95 18.90 -11.40 15.00
N LEU A 96 19.22 -11.87 16.19
CA LEU A 96 18.24 -12.25 17.21
C LEU A 96 17.34 -11.10 17.64
N PRO A 97 17.83 -9.88 17.92
CA PRO A 97 16.94 -8.78 18.31
C PRO A 97 16.04 -8.31 17.18
N THR A 98 16.53 -8.26 15.92
CA THR A 98 15.69 -7.94 14.76
C THR A 98 14.64 -9.02 14.55
N ASN A 99 15.00 -10.30 14.62
CA ASN A 99 14.02 -11.38 14.49
C ASN A 99 12.98 -11.36 15.63
N ALA A 100 13.39 -11.02 16.87
CA ALA A 100 12.45 -10.85 17.99
C ALA A 100 11.50 -9.65 17.76
N PHE A 101 12.00 -8.56 17.15
CA PHE A 101 11.16 -7.41 16.78
C PHE A 101 10.10 -7.79 15.73
N PHE A 102 10.44 -8.61 14.73
CA PHE A 102 9.45 -9.15 13.81
C PHE A 102 8.45 -10.09 14.51
N ALA A 103 8.93 -10.96 15.38
CA ALA A 103 8.08 -11.88 16.13
C ALA A 103 7.07 -11.17 17.05
N TYR A 104 7.37 -9.95 17.51
CA TYR A 104 6.42 -9.11 18.26
C TYR A 104 5.10 -8.95 17.52
N GLY A 105 5.15 -8.83 16.19
CA GLY A 105 3.96 -8.76 15.35
C GLY A 105 3.00 -9.93 15.57
N HIS A 106 3.52 -11.14 15.69
CA HIS A 106 2.72 -12.35 15.87
C HIS A 106 2.17 -12.49 17.29
N TYR A 107 3.00 -12.22 18.30
CA TYR A 107 2.62 -12.48 19.69
C TYR A 107 1.71 -11.40 20.26
N GLU A 108 1.96 -10.14 19.89
CA GLU A 108 1.29 -9.00 20.49
C GLU A 108 0.59 -8.10 19.43
N GLY A 109 1.26 -7.87 18.32
CA GLY A 109 0.86 -6.85 17.36
C GLY A 109 -0.45 -7.15 16.67
N ILE A 110 -0.52 -8.25 15.92
CA ILE A 110 -1.73 -8.65 15.19
C ILE A 110 -2.90 -8.91 16.14
N PRO A 111 -2.77 -9.69 17.24
CA PRO A 111 -3.88 -9.88 18.17
C PRO A 111 -4.50 -8.58 18.65
N ARG A 112 -3.65 -7.61 19.04
CA ARG A 112 -4.10 -6.30 19.53
C ARG A 112 -4.76 -5.45 18.44
N VAL A 113 -4.28 -5.49 17.20
CA VAL A 113 -4.91 -4.82 16.06
C VAL A 113 -6.26 -5.45 15.76
N LEU A 114 -6.36 -6.78 15.74
CA LEU A 114 -7.63 -7.48 15.51
C LEU A 114 -8.68 -7.15 16.59
N ASP A 115 -8.28 -7.12 17.85
CA ASP A 115 -9.18 -6.73 18.95
C ASP A 115 -9.66 -5.28 18.81
N LEU A 116 -8.80 -4.39 18.33
CA LEU A 116 -9.18 -3.01 18.01
C LEU A 116 -10.17 -2.97 16.84
N MET A 117 -9.96 -3.76 15.80
CA MET A 117 -10.88 -3.84 14.65
C MET A 117 -12.26 -4.36 15.10
N ASP A 118 -12.30 -5.40 15.93
CA ASP A 118 -13.55 -5.93 16.48
C ASP A 118 -14.28 -4.91 17.37
N LYS A 119 -13.53 -4.19 18.22
CA LYS A 119 -14.08 -3.08 19.03
C LYS A 119 -14.83 -2.05 18.18
N HIS A 120 -14.29 -1.72 17.01
CA HIS A 120 -14.88 -0.74 16.10
C HIS A 120 -15.83 -1.35 15.07
N GLY A 121 -15.94 -2.69 14.97
CA GLY A 121 -16.73 -3.35 13.93
C GLY A 121 -16.19 -3.11 12.52
N ILE A 122 -14.87 -2.92 12.39
CA ILE A 122 -14.19 -2.64 11.11
C ILE A 122 -13.52 -3.92 10.61
N LYS A 123 -13.56 -4.14 9.29
CA LYS A 123 -12.80 -5.20 8.63
C LYS A 123 -11.70 -4.59 7.78
N LEU A 124 -10.52 -5.20 7.81
CA LEU A 124 -9.32 -4.75 7.09
C LEU A 124 -8.88 -5.80 6.05
N SER A 125 -7.93 -5.42 5.19
CA SER A 125 -7.26 -6.33 4.27
C SER A 125 -5.87 -6.66 4.82
N SER A 126 -5.61 -7.94 5.11
CA SER A 126 -4.31 -8.41 5.59
C SER A 126 -3.48 -8.90 4.41
N PHE A 127 -2.36 -8.21 4.14
CA PHE A 127 -1.38 -8.60 3.14
C PHE A 127 -0.36 -9.53 3.77
N MET A 128 -0.42 -10.80 3.37
CA MET A 128 0.28 -11.89 4.05
C MET A 128 1.46 -12.40 3.23
N ILE A 129 2.63 -12.48 3.84
CA ILE A 129 3.77 -13.21 3.29
C ILE A 129 3.57 -14.71 3.52
N GLY A 130 3.71 -15.53 2.48
CA GLY A 130 3.50 -16.98 2.57
C GLY A 130 4.30 -17.64 3.70
N LYS A 131 5.58 -17.25 3.86
CA LYS A 131 6.43 -17.76 4.95
C LYS A 131 5.95 -17.32 6.34
N ALA A 132 5.43 -16.12 6.48
CA ALA A 132 4.85 -15.64 7.74
C ALA A 132 3.60 -16.45 8.13
N VAL A 133 2.76 -16.76 7.15
CA VAL A 133 1.57 -17.62 7.33
C VAL A 133 1.97 -19.04 7.76
N GLU A 134 3.02 -19.63 7.18
CA GLU A 134 3.57 -20.92 7.62
C GLU A 134 4.09 -20.88 9.06
N THR A 135 4.69 -19.76 9.45
CA THR A 135 5.25 -19.58 10.80
C THR A 135 4.15 -19.43 11.86
N SER A 136 3.03 -18.80 11.51
CA SER A 136 1.91 -18.56 12.43
C SER A 136 0.56 -18.88 11.77
N PRO A 137 0.28 -20.17 11.45
CA PRO A 137 -0.89 -20.56 10.67
C PRO A 137 -2.20 -20.32 11.42
N ASP A 138 -2.23 -20.45 12.74
CA ASP A 138 -3.44 -20.21 13.52
C ASP A 138 -3.82 -18.74 13.53
N LEU A 139 -2.84 -17.85 13.55
CA LEU A 139 -3.07 -16.41 13.48
C LEU A 139 -3.63 -16.01 12.10
N ALA A 140 -3.11 -16.60 11.02
CA ALA A 140 -3.63 -16.37 9.67
C ALA A 140 -5.10 -16.84 9.55
N ARG A 141 -5.44 -18.01 10.11
CA ARG A 141 -6.83 -18.49 10.18
C ARG A 141 -7.71 -17.56 11.01
N GLU A 142 -7.20 -17.04 12.13
CA GLU A 142 -7.94 -16.15 13.02
C GLU A 142 -8.29 -14.82 12.31
N ILE A 143 -7.37 -14.25 11.51
CA ILE A 143 -7.64 -13.07 10.69
C ILE A 143 -8.86 -13.31 9.79
N VAL A 144 -8.87 -14.40 9.04
CA VAL A 144 -9.98 -14.75 8.14
C VAL A 144 -11.25 -15.06 8.91
N ARG A 145 -11.16 -15.83 10.00
CA ARG A 145 -12.31 -16.16 10.85
C ARG A 145 -13.01 -14.93 11.42
N ARG A 146 -12.26 -13.87 11.72
CA ARG A 146 -12.81 -12.57 12.14
C ARG A 146 -13.38 -11.75 10.97
N GLY A 147 -13.36 -12.26 9.72
CA GLY A 147 -13.96 -11.63 8.54
C GLY A 147 -13.07 -10.60 7.86
N HIS A 148 -11.78 -10.59 8.16
CA HIS A 148 -10.79 -9.80 7.43
C HIS A 148 -10.39 -10.50 6.12
N GLU A 149 -9.96 -9.71 5.13
CA GLU A 149 -9.48 -10.24 3.86
C GLU A 149 -8.07 -10.80 4.00
N ALA A 150 -7.81 -11.96 3.39
CA ALA A 150 -6.48 -12.47 3.14
C ALA A 150 -6.03 -12.07 1.73
N ALA A 151 -5.06 -11.17 1.63
CA ALA A 151 -4.39 -10.75 0.40
C ALA A 151 -2.94 -11.24 0.39
N ALA A 152 -2.28 -11.27 -0.78
CA ALA A 152 -0.94 -11.80 -0.92
C ALA A 152 0.13 -10.69 -0.91
N HIS A 153 1.28 -11.00 -0.26
CA HIS A 153 2.45 -10.13 -0.15
C HIS A 153 3.76 -10.84 -0.53
N GLY A 154 3.67 -11.82 -1.41
CA GLY A 154 4.81 -12.62 -1.85
C GLY A 154 5.10 -13.83 -0.95
N ARG A 155 6.08 -14.65 -1.39
CA ARG A 155 6.44 -15.90 -0.72
C ARG A 155 7.30 -15.68 0.52
N VAL A 156 8.25 -14.76 0.39
CA VAL A 156 9.15 -14.26 1.44
C VAL A 156 9.29 -12.76 1.30
N TRP A 157 9.83 -12.10 2.33
CA TRP A 157 10.02 -10.65 2.33
C TRP A 157 11.25 -10.28 1.49
N ASP A 158 11.10 -10.30 0.17
CA ASP A 158 12.16 -10.05 -0.81
C ASP A 158 11.62 -9.45 -2.10
N ASN A 159 12.53 -8.92 -2.93
CA ASN A 159 12.23 -8.30 -4.21
C ASN A 159 11.86 -9.34 -5.28
N SER A 160 10.72 -9.15 -5.93
CA SER A 160 10.32 -9.95 -7.10
C SER A 160 10.70 -9.30 -8.44
N TYR A 161 10.92 -7.98 -8.48
CA TYR A 161 11.12 -7.23 -9.73
C TYR A 161 12.38 -7.61 -10.53
N ARG A 162 13.33 -8.34 -9.93
CA ARG A 162 14.53 -8.86 -10.59
C ARG A 162 14.37 -10.28 -11.12
N LEU A 163 13.27 -10.94 -10.79
CA LEU A 163 12.99 -12.28 -11.25
C LEU A 163 12.58 -12.28 -12.72
N SER A 164 12.90 -13.36 -13.45
CA SER A 164 12.30 -13.57 -14.76
C SER A 164 10.76 -13.72 -14.59
N ARG A 165 10.00 -13.44 -15.66
CA ARG A 165 8.54 -13.54 -15.63
C ARG A 165 8.03 -14.86 -15.06
N ASP A 166 8.62 -15.97 -15.45
CA ASP A 166 8.23 -17.31 -14.97
C ASP A 166 8.58 -17.54 -13.50
N MET A 167 9.73 -17.00 -13.05
CA MET A 167 10.11 -17.07 -11.64
C MET A 167 9.23 -16.16 -10.77
N GLU A 168 8.91 -14.96 -11.23
CA GLU A 168 7.98 -14.07 -10.53
C GLU A 168 6.59 -14.72 -10.42
N LYS A 169 6.09 -15.31 -11.52
CA LYS A 169 4.80 -16.01 -11.51
C LYS A 169 4.78 -17.15 -10.50
N ARG A 170 5.85 -17.96 -10.43
CA ARG A 170 5.97 -19.03 -9.41
C ARG A 170 6.04 -18.46 -8.00
N PHE A 171 6.85 -17.42 -7.76
CA PHE A 171 6.97 -16.77 -6.47
C PHE A 171 5.62 -16.28 -5.94
N ILE A 172 4.80 -15.72 -6.82
CA ILE A 172 3.45 -15.25 -6.48
C ILE A 172 2.50 -16.44 -6.27
N ALA A 173 2.51 -17.43 -7.17
CA ALA A 173 1.65 -18.59 -7.09
C ALA A 173 1.90 -19.40 -5.80
N ASP A 174 3.16 -19.64 -5.43
CA ASP A 174 3.52 -20.34 -4.18
C ASP A 174 2.98 -19.59 -2.94
N SER A 175 2.99 -18.25 -2.96
CA SER A 175 2.37 -17.44 -1.91
C SER A 175 0.86 -17.66 -1.83
N VAL A 176 0.17 -17.61 -2.99
CA VAL A 176 -1.29 -17.83 -3.08
C VAL A 176 -1.67 -19.22 -2.58
N GLU A 177 -0.99 -20.25 -3.05
CA GLU A 177 -1.25 -21.64 -2.63
C GLU A 177 -1.05 -21.85 -1.13
N THR A 178 0.02 -21.27 -0.58
CA THR A 178 0.31 -21.34 0.86
C THR A 178 -0.79 -20.67 1.68
N ILE A 179 -1.18 -19.46 1.32
CA ILE A 179 -2.23 -18.71 2.04
C ILE A 179 -3.56 -19.44 1.93
N GLN A 180 -3.94 -19.85 0.72
CA GLN A 180 -5.20 -20.57 0.49
C GLN A 180 -5.25 -21.92 1.24
N LYS A 181 -4.17 -22.68 1.24
CA LYS A 181 -4.08 -23.95 1.96
C LYS A 181 -4.28 -23.79 3.46
N ILE A 182 -3.75 -22.72 4.03
CA ILE A 182 -3.78 -22.50 5.48
C ILE A 182 -5.06 -21.81 5.92
N THR A 183 -5.53 -20.79 5.20
CA THR A 183 -6.68 -19.97 5.58
C THR A 183 -8.01 -20.47 5.00
N GLY A 184 -7.98 -21.24 3.92
CA GLY A 184 -9.16 -21.59 3.13
C GLY A 184 -9.57 -20.54 2.09
N GLU A 185 -9.01 -19.34 2.15
CA GLU A 185 -9.36 -18.21 1.27
C GLU A 185 -8.29 -17.97 0.20
N LYS A 186 -8.71 -17.89 -1.06
CA LYS A 186 -7.81 -17.52 -2.16
C LYS A 186 -7.57 -16.01 -2.14
N PRO A 187 -6.32 -15.54 -2.06
CA PRO A 187 -6.02 -14.12 -2.17
C PRO A 187 -6.49 -13.53 -3.50
N LEU A 188 -7.16 -12.36 -3.41
CA LEU A 188 -7.60 -11.58 -4.57
C LEU A 188 -6.84 -10.27 -4.72
N GLY A 189 -6.12 -9.84 -3.69
CA GLY A 189 -5.30 -8.63 -3.65
C GLY A 189 -3.82 -8.92 -3.60
N TRP A 190 -3.03 -8.05 -4.19
CA TRP A 190 -1.58 -8.12 -4.25
C TRP A 190 -0.91 -6.85 -3.74
N ASN A 191 0.19 -7.03 -2.99
CA ASN A 191 1.20 -6.01 -2.68
C ASN A 191 2.61 -6.58 -2.89
N ALA A 192 3.44 -5.85 -3.61
CA ALA A 192 4.85 -6.21 -3.75
C ALA A 192 5.69 -5.66 -2.60
N TYR A 193 6.82 -6.30 -2.33
CA TYR A 193 7.84 -5.79 -1.41
C TYR A 193 8.21 -4.35 -1.76
N TRP A 194 7.98 -3.42 -0.83
CA TRP A 194 8.15 -1.97 -1.04
C TRP A 194 7.46 -1.43 -2.29
N MET A 195 6.34 -2.03 -2.72
CA MET A 195 5.60 -1.70 -3.94
C MET A 195 6.44 -1.80 -5.23
N ARG A 196 7.57 -2.50 -5.19
CA ARG A 196 8.49 -2.61 -6.33
C ARG A 196 8.14 -3.81 -7.19
N ASN A 197 7.33 -3.57 -8.18
CA ASN A 197 6.89 -4.56 -9.15
C ASN A 197 7.85 -4.67 -10.34
N SER A 198 7.82 -5.83 -11.02
CA SER A 198 8.35 -5.96 -12.36
C SER A 198 7.47 -5.26 -13.40
N ILE A 199 8.00 -5.07 -14.60
CA ILE A 199 7.22 -4.51 -15.72
C ILE A 199 6.11 -5.46 -16.20
N HIS A 200 6.14 -6.74 -15.81
CA HIS A 200 5.18 -7.77 -16.22
C HIS A 200 4.11 -8.06 -15.16
N ILE A 201 4.18 -7.38 -14.01
CA ILE A 201 3.36 -7.75 -12.83
C ILE A 201 1.87 -7.79 -13.12
N LEU A 202 1.30 -6.79 -13.80
CA LEU A 202 -0.14 -6.73 -14.01
C LEU A 202 -0.67 -7.91 -14.84
N GLU A 203 0.08 -8.30 -15.88
CA GLU A 203 -0.28 -9.47 -16.67
C GLU A 203 -0.16 -10.76 -15.85
N THR A 204 0.90 -10.86 -15.04
CA THR A 204 1.12 -12.01 -14.15
C THR A 204 0.02 -12.16 -13.11
N LEU A 205 -0.38 -11.05 -12.47
CA LEU A 205 -1.48 -11.04 -11.52
C LEU A 205 -2.82 -11.41 -12.15
N GLN A 206 -3.08 -10.87 -13.35
CA GLN A 206 -4.29 -11.21 -14.11
C GLN A 206 -4.33 -12.69 -14.50
N ASP A 207 -3.20 -13.28 -14.90
CA ASP A 207 -3.08 -14.71 -15.21
C ASP A 207 -3.32 -15.60 -13.99
N LEU A 208 -2.95 -15.15 -12.80
CA LEU A 208 -3.17 -15.85 -11.53
C LEU A 208 -4.56 -15.61 -10.93
N GLY A 209 -5.35 -14.74 -11.56
CA GLY A 209 -6.74 -14.48 -11.17
C GLY A 209 -6.89 -13.52 -9.99
N PHE A 210 -5.92 -12.63 -9.79
CA PHE A 210 -6.08 -11.52 -8.86
C PHE A 210 -7.12 -10.52 -9.37
N LEU A 211 -7.78 -9.85 -8.46
CA LEU A 211 -8.77 -8.82 -8.72
C LEU A 211 -8.15 -7.43 -8.76
N TYR A 212 -7.19 -7.19 -7.87
CA TYR A 212 -6.58 -5.88 -7.69
C TYR A 212 -5.14 -5.97 -7.15
N HIS A 213 -4.42 -4.86 -7.27
CA HIS A 213 -3.19 -4.60 -6.54
C HIS A 213 -3.22 -3.23 -5.85
N ILE A 214 -2.24 -2.97 -4.96
CA ILE A 214 -2.16 -1.71 -4.23
C ILE A 214 -0.89 -0.90 -4.51
N ASP A 215 -0.02 -1.38 -5.38
CA ASP A 215 1.36 -0.89 -5.53
C ASP A 215 1.48 0.41 -6.35
N GLU A 216 0.44 1.22 -6.39
CA GLU A 216 0.41 2.45 -7.18
C GLU A 216 -0.30 3.57 -6.43
N PRO A 217 0.44 4.32 -5.60
CA PRO A 217 -0.12 5.36 -4.72
C PRO A 217 -0.26 6.72 -5.44
N SER A 218 -0.85 6.73 -6.63
CA SER A 218 -0.95 7.93 -7.47
C SER A 218 -2.27 8.68 -7.34
N HIS A 219 -3.28 8.08 -6.70
CA HIS A 219 -4.62 8.63 -6.60
C HIS A 219 -5.24 8.41 -5.21
N ASP A 220 -6.19 9.26 -4.85
CA ASP A 220 -7.01 9.13 -3.63
C ASP A 220 -8.36 8.47 -3.92
N GLU A 221 -8.43 7.62 -4.93
CA GLU A 221 -9.59 6.81 -5.31
C GLU A 221 -9.13 5.60 -6.13
N PRO A 222 -9.90 4.49 -6.17
CA PRO A 222 -9.56 3.35 -7.00
C PRO A 222 -9.69 3.73 -8.48
N PHE A 223 -8.88 3.08 -9.31
CA PHE A 223 -8.92 3.25 -10.75
C PHE A 223 -8.69 1.92 -11.48
N ILE A 224 -9.02 1.89 -12.74
CA ILE A 224 -8.91 0.71 -13.60
C ILE A 224 -7.77 0.90 -14.58
N ILE A 225 -6.96 -0.13 -14.74
CA ILE A 225 -5.93 -0.24 -15.77
C ILE A 225 -6.38 -1.35 -16.73
N PRO A 226 -6.58 -1.08 -18.01
CA PRO A 226 -6.79 -2.12 -19.00
C PRO A 226 -5.53 -2.97 -19.18
N VAL A 227 -5.63 -4.26 -18.90
CA VAL A 227 -4.53 -5.23 -19.08
C VAL A 227 -4.98 -6.25 -20.12
N ARG A 228 -4.37 -6.25 -21.29
CA ARG A 228 -4.73 -7.14 -22.40
C ARG A 228 -6.24 -7.12 -22.71
N GLY A 229 -6.84 -5.92 -22.72
CA GLY A 229 -8.25 -5.69 -23.00
C GLY A 229 -9.22 -6.11 -21.89
N ARG A 230 -8.74 -6.45 -20.70
CA ARG A 230 -9.55 -6.74 -19.50
C ARG A 230 -9.25 -5.74 -18.40
N ASP A 231 -10.26 -5.33 -17.68
CA ASP A 231 -10.13 -4.40 -16.56
C ASP A 231 -9.36 -5.06 -15.39
N PHE A 232 -8.42 -4.32 -14.81
CA PHE A 232 -7.69 -4.69 -13.61
C PHE A 232 -7.70 -3.50 -12.65
N VAL A 233 -8.04 -3.73 -11.39
CA VAL A 233 -8.24 -2.62 -10.44
C VAL A 233 -6.95 -2.30 -9.71
N THR A 234 -6.67 -1.02 -9.57
CA THR A 234 -5.74 -0.50 -8.57
C THR A 234 -6.54 0.11 -7.43
N VAL A 235 -6.35 -0.40 -6.22
CA VAL A 235 -6.79 0.24 -4.98
C VAL A 235 -5.55 0.90 -4.38
N PRO A 236 -5.37 2.23 -4.52
CA PRO A 236 -4.12 2.88 -4.16
C PRO A 236 -3.66 2.60 -2.73
N TYR A 237 -2.35 2.53 -2.55
CA TYR A 237 -1.70 2.44 -1.24
C TYR A 237 -1.29 3.83 -0.74
N THR A 238 -0.60 3.90 0.39
CA THR A 238 -0.14 5.15 0.96
C THR A 238 1.31 5.07 1.44
N PHE A 239 2.06 6.16 1.29
CA PHE A 239 3.35 6.36 1.95
C PHE A 239 3.21 7.20 3.22
N HIS A 240 2.39 8.24 3.19
CA HIS A 240 2.30 9.21 4.28
C HIS A 240 1.43 8.73 5.46
N MET A 241 0.41 7.89 5.23
CA MET A 241 -0.35 7.24 6.31
C MET A 241 0.12 5.79 6.51
N ASN A 242 1.40 5.54 6.33
CA ASN A 242 2.05 4.25 6.47
C ASN A 242 2.95 4.25 7.71
N ASP A 243 2.66 3.41 8.67
CA ASP A 243 3.34 3.37 9.96
C ASP A 243 4.84 3.05 9.86
N ILE A 244 5.26 2.24 8.86
CA ILE A 244 6.69 1.97 8.64
C ILE A 244 7.45 3.19 8.11
N VAL A 245 6.76 4.14 7.50
CA VAL A 245 7.34 5.42 7.10
C VAL A 245 7.31 6.39 8.28
N SER A 246 6.15 6.56 8.88
CA SER A 246 5.90 7.57 9.91
C SER A 246 6.73 7.35 11.19
N PHE A 247 6.79 6.12 11.70
CA PHE A 247 7.48 5.88 12.98
C PHE A 247 8.99 5.71 12.85
N PRO A 248 9.54 4.73 12.09
CA PRO A 248 10.98 4.54 12.06
C PRO A 248 11.74 5.52 11.17
N PHE A 249 11.16 6.02 10.07
CA PHE A 249 11.88 6.91 9.18
C PHE A 249 11.66 8.39 9.51
N GLU A 250 10.42 8.80 9.78
CA GLU A 250 10.09 10.20 10.09
C GLU A 250 10.15 10.50 11.60
N GLY A 251 10.19 9.47 12.44
CA GLY A 251 10.35 9.60 13.88
C GLY A 251 9.12 10.15 14.60
N TRP A 252 7.93 9.93 14.07
CA TRP A 252 6.70 10.38 14.69
C TRP A 252 6.43 9.67 16.01
N ASN A 253 5.87 10.40 16.95
CA ASN A 253 5.29 9.81 18.13
C ASN A 253 3.79 9.50 17.90
N PRO A 254 3.13 8.70 18.78
CA PRO A 254 1.74 8.33 18.60
C PRO A 254 0.76 9.52 18.51
N ALA A 255 1.05 10.65 19.17
CA ALA A 255 0.18 11.82 19.10
C ALA A 255 0.29 12.53 17.73
N ALA A 256 1.50 12.68 17.19
CA ALA A 256 1.71 13.22 15.85
C ALA A 256 1.05 12.35 14.77
N TYR A 257 1.16 11.04 14.90
CA TYR A 257 0.50 10.09 13.98
C TYR A 257 -1.03 10.21 14.02
N GLU A 258 -1.62 10.27 15.23
CA GLU A 258 -3.07 10.50 15.38
C GLU A 258 -3.52 11.82 14.74
N GLN A 259 -2.77 12.91 14.96
CA GLN A 259 -3.11 14.20 14.38
C GLN A 259 -3.05 14.17 12.87
N ALA A 260 -2.00 13.57 12.28
CA ALA A 260 -1.88 13.42 10.84
C ALA A 260 -3.02 12.59 10.24
N LEU A 261 -3.44 11.50 10.91
CA LEU A 261 -4.60 10.72 10.49
C LEU A 261 -5.89 11.54 10.48
N ARG A 262 -6.07 12.46 11.46
CA ARG A 262 -7.25 13.34 11.51
C ARG A 262 -7.22 14.39 10.42
N ASP A 263 -6.09 15.02 10.18
CA ASP A 263 -5.93 16.06 9.17
C ASP A 263 -6.15 15.50 7.77
N GLU A 264 -5.59 14.33 7.46
CA GLU A 264 -5.81 13.61 6.22
C GLU A 264 -7.29 13.22 6.04
N PHE A 265 -7.88 12.66 7.09
CA PHE A 265 -9.29 12.28 7.08
C PHE A 265 -10.19 13.51 6.83
N ASP A 266 -9.99 14.60 7.55
CA ASP A 266 -10.84 15.78 7.45
C ASP A 266 -10.77 16.41 6.06
N GLN A 267 -9.56 16.50 5.48
CA GLN A 267 -9.37 17.01 4.11
C GLN A 267 -10.09 16.13 3.08
N LEU A 268 -9.87 14.82 3.10
CA LEU A 268 -10.52 13.90 2.17
C LEU A 268 -12.03 13.82 2.38
N TYR A 269 -12.50 13.91 3.63
CA TYR A 269 -13.90 13.95 3.95
C TYR A 269 -14.57 15.22 3.43
N GLU A 270 -13.93 16.37 3.52
CA GLU A 270 -14.42 17.61 2.92
C GLU A 270 -14.49 17.52 1.40
N GLU A 271 -13.43 17.03 0.75
CA GLU A 271 -13.39 16.82 -0.69
C GLU A 271 -14.44 15.82 -1.17
N GLY A 272 -14.73 14.81 -0.35
CA GLY A 272 -15.74 13.78 -0.60
C GLY A 272 -17.16 14.30 -0.79
N ALA A 273 -17.45 15.56 -0.49
CA ALA A 273 -18.70 16.22 -0.84
C ALA A 273 -18.83 16.52 -2.33
N ARG A 274 -17.71 16.64 -3.04
CA ARG A 274 -17.66 17.14 -4.41
C ARG A 274 -17.13 16.12 -5.41
N ARG A 275 -16.31 15.18 -4.95
CA ARG A 275 -15.67 14.14 -5.76
C ARG A 275 -15.39 12.90 -4.94
N ARG A 276 -15.24 11.76 -5.58
CA ARG A 276 -14.94 10.51 -4.90
C ARG A 276 -13.58 10.58 -4.24
N ARG A 277 -13.51 10.15 -2.96
CA ARG A 277 -12.28 10.10 -2.17
C ARG A 277 -12.22 8.84 -1.33
N MET A 278 -11.00 8.36 -1.14
CA MET A 278 -10.67 7.22 -0.31
C MET A 278 -9.45 7.56 0.55
N MET A 279 -9.52 7.26 1.83
CA MET A 279 -8.38 7.30 2.74
C MET A 279 -7.82 5.90 2.92
N VAL A 280 -6.52 5.75 2.89
CA VAL A 280 -5.82 4.49 3.14
C VAL A 280 -4.88 4.63 4.33
N ILE A 281 -4.94 3.65 5.25
CA ILE A 281 -4.07 3.55 6.41
C ILE A 281 -3.33 2.21 6.33
N SER A 282 -2.02 2.24 6.45
CA SER A 282 -1.19 1.04 6.44
C SER A 282 -0.57 0.77 7.80
N LEU A 283 -0.81 -0.44 8.29
CA LEU A 283 -0.36 -0.95 9.58
C LEU A 283 0.58 -2.14 9.36
N HIS A 284 1.75 -2.12 9.98
CA HIS A 284 2.62 -3.29 10.02
C HIS A 284 2.48 -3.98 11.37
N ASP A 285 2.49 -5.31 11.33
CA ASP A 285 2.28 -6.19 12.47
C ASP A 285 3.17 -5.83 13.67
N ARG A 286 4.44 -5.59 13.43
CA ARG A 286 5.46 -5.23 14.44
C ARG A 286 5.56 -3.74 14.76
N ILE A 287 4.76 -2.88 14.11
CA ILE A 287 4.85 -1.43 14.28
C ILE A 287 3.60 -0.87 14.94
N SER A 288 2.47 -0.86 14.25
CA SER A 288 1.21 -0.31 14.78
C SER A 288 0.66 -1.11 15.96
N GLY A 289 1.00 -2.40 16.08
CA GLY A 289 0.57 -3.25 17.19
C GLY A 289 1.14 -2.90 18.57
N HIS A 290 2.09 -1.96 18.67
CA HIS A 290 2.56 -1.47 19.96
C HIS A 290 1.46 -0.70 20.72
N ALA A 291 1.34 -0.94 22.03
CA ALA A 291 0.24 -0.47 22.86
C ALA A 291 -0.06 1.04 22.73
N GLY A 292 0.96 1.89 22.73
CA GLY A 292 0.80 3.35 22.60
C GLY A 292 0.29 3.76 21.22
N ARG A 293 0.68 3.04 20.16
CA ARG A 293 0.27 3.30 18.77
C ARG A 293 -1.15 2.83 18.51
N VAL A 294 -1.51 1.63 19.00
CA VAL A 294 -2.91 1.13 18.96
C VAL A 294 -3.86 2.10 19.66
N ARG A 295 -3.43 2.70 20.80
CA ARG A 295 -4.25 3.68 21.49
C ARG A 295 -4.46 4.98 20.68
N ALA A 296 -3.47 5.42 19.92
CA ALA A 296 -3.63 6.55 19.01
C ALA A 296 -4.59 6.21 17.86
N LEU A 297 -4.43 5.03 17.27
CA LEU A 297 -5.34 4.52 16.23
C LEU A 297 -6.77 4.38 16.76
N ASP A 298 -6.97 3.89 17.98
CA ASP A 298 -8.28 3.78 18.64
C ASP A 298 -8.99 5.14 18.74
N ARG A 299 -8.27 6.19 19.15
CA ARG A 299 -8.84 7.54 19.23
C ARG A 299 -9.19 8.09 17.85
N PHE A 300 -8.34 7.85 16.84
CA PHE A 300 -8.64 8.23 15.48
C PHE A 300 -9.88 7.50 14.94
N LEU A 301 -9.97 6.17 15.10
CA LEU A 301 -11.13 5.39 14.63
C LEU A 301 -12.42 5.82 15.32
N THR A 302 -12.35 6.14 16.60
CA THR A 302 -13.49 6.71 17.35
C THR A 302 -13.93 8.04 16.72
N TYR A 303 -12.97 8.91 16.38
CA TYR A 303 -13.24 10.18 15.71
C TYR A 303 -13.89 9.99 14.34
N ALA A 304 -13.28 9.17 13.49
CA ALA A 304 -13.74 8.93 12.12
C ALA A 304 -15.13 8.28 12.08
N LYS A 305 -15.42 7.35 12.99
CA LYS A 305 -16.75 6.74 13.14
C LYS A 305 -17.83 7.69 13.67
N GLY A 306 -17.44 8.77 14.30
CA GLY A 306 -18.36 9.84 14.69
C GLY A 306 -18.84 10.72 13.53
N LYS A 307 -18.28 10.56 12.33
CA LYS A 307 -18.68 11.28 11.12
C LYS A 307 -19.69 10.46 10.32
N GLU A 308 -20.74 11.10 9.84
CA GLU A 308 -21.74 10.45 8.97
C GLU A 308 -21.18 10.17 7.58
N GLY A 309 -21.68 9.13 6.91
CA GLY A 309 -21.32 8.84 5.52
C GLY A 309 -19.85 8.40 5.34
N VAL A 310 -19.29 7.67 6.29
CA VAL A 310 -17.98 7.01 6.17
C VAL A 310 -18.18 5.51 5.98
N TRP A 311 -17.62 5.01 4.90
CA TRP A 311 -17.62 3.57 4.59
C TRP A 311 -16.25 2.97 4.91
N PHE A 312 -16.18 2.22 6.01
CA PHE A 312 -15.00 1.39 6.29
C PHE A 312 -15.08 0.09 5.51
N ALA A 313 -14.12 -0.15 4.64
CA ALA A 313 -14.17 -1.25 3.69
C ALA A 313 -12.83 -1.99 3.56
N ARG A 314 -12.94 -3.29 3.28
CA ARG A 314 -11.80 -4.08 2.80
C ARG A 314 -11.48 -3.66 1.37
N LYS A 315 -10.25 -3.93 0.94
CA LYS A 315 -9.82 -3.54 -0.42
C LYS A 315 -10.48 -4.36 -1.52
N ASP A 316 -10.81 -5.63 -1.26
CA ASP A 316 -11.57 -6.44 -2.21
C ASP A 316 -13.00 -5.91 -2.42
N GLU A 317 -13.63 -5.35 -1.39
CA GLU A 317 -14.94 -4.71 -1.50
C GLU A 317 -14.85 -3.42 -2.34
N ILE A 318 -13.81 -2.61 -2.13
CA ILE A 318 -13.55 -1.40 -2.92
C ILE A 318 -13.26 -1.76 -4.38
N ALA A 319 -12.47 -2.82 -4.62
CA ALA A 319 -12.14 -3.27 -5.98
C ALA A 319 -13.37 -3.77 -6.74
N ARG A 320 -14.23 -4.55 -6.08
CA ARG A 320 -15.51 -5.00 -6.67
C ARG A 320 -16.41 -3.82 -6.98
N TRP A 321 -16.54 -2.90 -6.03
CA TRP A 321 -17.34 -1.70 -6.22
C TRP A 321 -16.85 -0.88 -7.42
N ALA A 322 -15.53 -0.74 -7.60
CA ALA A 322 -14.95 -0.03 -8.73
C ALA A 322 -15.28 -0.68 -10.09
N LEU A 323 -15.31 -2.02 -10.16
CA LEU A 323 -15.72 -2.74 -11.36
C LEU A 323 -17.22 -2.61 -11.64
N ASP A 324 -18.05 -2.73 -10.59
CA ASP A 324 -19.52 -2.59 -10.72
C ASP A 324 -19.91 -1.16 -11.14
N HIS A 325 -19.06 -0.18 -10.83
CA HIS A 325 -19.22 1.23 -11.18
C HIS A 325 -18.17 1.71 -12.20
N ARG A 326 -17.84 0.84 -13.15
CA ARG A 326 -16.81 1.10 -14.17
C ARG A 326 -17.02 2.41 -14.94
N ALA A 327 -18.25 2.75 -15.24
CA ALA A 327 -18.57 3.97 -15.97
C ALA A 327 -18.16 5.26 -15.24
N ASP A 328 -18.10 5.19 -13.92
CA ASP A 328 -17.75 6.30 -13.04
C ASP A 328 -16.34 6.16 -12.42
N THR A 329 -15.66 5.03 -12.67
CA THR A 329 -14.32 4.77 -12.16
C THR A 329 -13.28 5.24 -13.18
N PRO A 330 -12.27 6.03 -12.79
CA PRO A 330 -11.20 6.45 -13.70
C PRO A 330 -10.55 5.26 -14.38
N VAL A 331 -10.37 5.35 -15.70
CA VAL A 331 -9.63 4.36 -16.47
C VAL A 331 -8.33 5.01 -16.92
N ILE A 332 -7.20 4.39 -16.53
CA ILE A 332 -5.86 4.91 -16.79
C ILE A 332 -5.16 3.97 -17.75
N GLU A 333 -4.95 4.44 -18.97
CA GLU A 333 -4.12 3.72 -19.94
C GLU A 333 -2.66 3.85 -19.51
N ARG A 334 -2.04 2.75 -19.17
CA ARG A 334 -0.58 2.73 -19.04
C ARG A 334 0.03 2.78 -20.44
N GLY A 335 0.75 3.84 -20.72
CA GLY A 335 1.72 3.85 -21.82
C GLY A 335 2.72 2.71 -21.66
N SER A 336 3.43 2.38 -22.74
CA SER A 336 4.57 1.44 -22.70
C SER A 336 5.46 1.71 -21.47
N PRO A 337 6.09 0.68 -20.87
CA PRO A 337 6.98 0.81 -19.71
C PRO A 337 8.12 1.83 -19.86
N ASN A 338 8.29 2.40 -21.03
CA ASN A 338 9.29 3.43 -21.38
C ASN A 338 8.87 4.87 -21.06
N VAL A 339 7.93 5.09 -20.21
CA VAL A 339 7.35 6.42 -19.89
C VAL A 339 8.40 7.45 -19.42
N THR A 340 9.60 7.04 -19.04
CA THR A 340 10.64 7.93 -18.51
C THR A 340 11.93 7.98 -19.33
N GLY A 341 11.96 7.44 -20.55
CA GLY A 341 13.18 7.44 -21.37
C GLY A 341 14.31 6.56 -20.83
N LEU A 342 14.05 5.72 -19.86
CA LEU A 342 14.99 4.69 -19.42
C LEU A 342 15.05 3.58 -20.49
N PRO A 343 16.25 3.07 -20.81
CA PRO A 343 16.35 1.93 -21.71
C PRO A 343 15.54 0.78 -21.17
N GLY A 344 14.70 0.20 -22.03
CA GLY A 344 13.98 -1.03 -21.71
C GLY A 344 14.98 -2.13 -21.32
N PRO A 345 14.52 -3.18 -20.60
CA PRO A 345 15.38 -4.31 -20.32
C PRO A 345 15.92 -4.86 -21.64
N THR A 346 17.24 -4.95 -21.75
CA THR A 346 17.88 -5.67 -22.85
C THR A 346 17.40 -7.10 -22.83
N ALA A 347 16.86 -7.56 -23.95
CA ALA A 347 16.33 -8.91 -24.16
C ALA A 347 17.35 -10.00 -23.82
#